data_8745e9936af6d7f64fbda17468b1c482
#
_entry.id   8745e9936af6d7f64fbda17468b1c482
#
_cell.length_a   1.000
_cell.length_b   1.000
_cell.length_c   1.000
_cell.angle_alpha   90.00
_cell.angle_beta   90.00
_cell.angle_gamma   90.00
#
_symmetry.space_group_name_H-M   'P 1'
#
loop_
_entity.id
_entity.type
_entity.pdbx_description
1 polymer ?
#
loop_
_entity_poly.entity_id
_entity_poly.type
_entity_poly.pdbx_seq_one_letter_code
_entity_poly.pdbx_strand_id
1 'polypeptide(L)'
;MIFYFKKKFNTFFPALFIFGELFVLSIVYFAASFFVSDYASFNTHNLYDFSLSITLWILFSYINKNYKIGRATKYLDTLRKTMNILVRFLFIVFILMLLIRRNEIKREFMIYWVVLFSFTLTFYNLAVHAVLKKYRAFGGNIINVAIIGYDTHGFELFDLFLKRPQYGYRCSHIFSINDQVKETTKYPLSGSIQDFFATDATLFDTIYVNGEIDKKQLNTIIAFSDKEHKKVKILPQFQSNWLKSYFITAYENIAVVDVNNLPLDTFFNTILKRGFDIVFSGFIIVFFLSWMYPLFALIIKLQSRGPVIYKQLREGKDGVHFMCFKFRSMHLNDESDYSWATVKDPRLTKFGVFLRKTSLDEFPQFLNVFLGNMSIVGPRPHPIQLNDSYRDRVEKFALRHQAKPGVTGLSQVKGYRGSITFFHQINARVKLDRFYIQNWTFLLDLKIILSTITALIKGQEEAY
;
A
#
# COMPACT_ATOMS: atom_id res chain seq x y z
N MET A 1 -7.80 3.80 -20.13
CA MET A 1 -8.04 2.50 -19.47
C MET A 1 -6.77 1.63 -19.39
N ILE A 2 -5.98 1.45 -20.44
CA ILE A 2 -4.73 0.64 -20.46
C ILE A 2 -3.65 1.20 -19.52
N PHE A 3 -3.49 2.51 -19.39
CA PHE A 3 -2.53 3.16 -18.47
C PHE A 3 -2.87 2.92 -16.99
N TYR A 4 -4.15 2.84 -16.64
CA TYR A 4 -4.64 2.58 -15.28
C TYR A 4 -4.36 1.13 -14.84
N PHE A 5 -4.41 0.17 -15.77
CA PHE A 5 -4.06 -1.23 -15.51
C PHE A 5 -2.56 -1.46 -15.31
N LYS A 6 -1.68 -0.71 -16.01
CA LYS A 6 -0.22 -0.84 -15.85
C LYS A 6 0.25 -0.55 -14.43
N LYS A 7 -0.26 0.49 -13.79
CA LYS A 7 0.12 0.88 -12.41
C LYS A 7 -0.44 -0.09 -11.35
N LYS A 8 -1.54 -0.80 -11.65
CA LYS A 8 -2.23 -1.72 -10.74
C LYS A 8 -1.81 -3.19 -10.86
N PHE A 9 -1.04 -3.59 -11.86
CA PHE A 9 -0.64 -4.99 -12.05
C PHE A 9 0.03 -5.57 -10.80
N ASN A 10 0.97 -4.85 -10.20
CA ASN A 10 1.67 -5.29 -8.98
C ASN A 10 0.72 -5.43 -7.76
N THR A 11 -0.42 -4.76 -7.78
CA THR A 11 -1.43 -4.83 -6.71
C THR A 11 -2.35 -6.03 -6.86
N PHE A 12 -2.70 -6.41 -8.09
CA PHE A 12 -3.62 -7.53 -8.34
C PHE A 12 -2.91 -8.87 -8.54
N PHE A 13 -1.68 -8.86 -9.02
CA PHE A 13 -0.92 -10.08 -9.31
C PHE A 13 -0.83 -11.04 -8.11
N PRO A 14 -0.54 -10.59 -6.87
CA PRO A 14 -0.51 -11.46 -5.72
C PRO A 14 -1.83 -12.18 -5.45
N ALA A 15 -2.97 -11.49 -5.63
CA ALA A 15 -4.29 -12.12 -5.48
C ALA A 15 -4.52 -13.20 -6.54
N LEU A 16 -4.23 -12.88 -7.79
CA LEU A 16 -4.34 -13.83 -8.90
C LEU A 16 -3.46 -15.06 -8.69
N PHE A 17 -2.24 -14.84 -8.19
CA PHE A 17 -1.29 -15.90 -7.91
C PHE A 17 -1.80 -16.85 -6.82
N ILE A 18 -2.27 -16.32 -5.68
CA ILE A 18 -2.81 -17.13 -4.59
C ILE A 18 -4.08 -17.85 -5.03
N PHE A 19 -4.96 -17.17 -5.75
CA PHE A 19 -6.16 -17.80 -6.30
C PHE A 19 -5.83 -18.99 -7.22
N GLY A 20 -4.80 -18.86 -8.05
CA GLY A 20 -4.30 -19.95 -8.86
C GLY A 20 -3.70 -21.10 -8.04
N GLU A 21 -2.96 -20.83 -6.96
CA GLU A 21 -2.48 -21.88 -6.05
C GLU A 21 -3.66 -22.63 -5.38
N LEU A 22 -4.70 -21.91 -4.94
CA LEU A 22 -5.90 -22.50 -4.35
C LEU A 22 -6.68 -23.33 -5.38
N PHE A 23 -6.75 -22.86 -6.61
CA PHE A 23 -7.37 -23.60 -7.72
C PHE A 23 -6.61 -24.90 -8.00
N VAL A 24 -5.27 -24.86 -8.04
CA VAL A 24 -4.43 -26.06 -8.18
C VAL A 24 -4.68 -27.02 -7.01
N LEU A 25 -4.71 -26.51 -5.77
CA LEU A 25 -4.97 -27.35 -4.58
C LEU A 25 -6.35 -28.02 -4.68
N SER A 26 -7.37 -27.29 -5.11
CA SER A 26 -8.74 -27.80 -5.28
C SER A 26 -8.79 -28.89 -6.34
N ILE A 27 -8.27 -28.63 -7.54
CA ILE A 27 -8.26 -29.64 -8.63
C ILE A 27 -7.55 -30.91 -8.20
N VAL A 28 -6.37 -30.77 -7.54
CA VAL A 28 -5.60 -31.92 -7.11
C VAL A 28 -6.31 -32.70 -6.03
N TYR A 29 -7.00 -32.02 -5.10
CA TYR A 29 -7.79 -32.69 -4.06
C TYR A 29 -8.90 -33.55 -4.67
N PHE A 30 -9.66 -33.00 -5.62
CA PHE A 30 -10.71 -33.73 -6.33
C PHE A 30 -10.14 -34.84 -7.23
N ALA A 31 -9.03 -34.60 -7.92
CA ALA A 31 -8.38 -35.64 -8.72
C ALA A 31 -7.90 -36.80 -7.85
N ALA A 32 -7.27 -36.53 -6.70
CA ALA A 32 -6.83 -37.56 -5.77
C ALA A 32 -8.02 -38.36 -5.21
N SER A 33 -9.13 -37.70 -4.91
CA SER A 33 -10.35 -38.38 -4.43
C SER A 33 -10.98 -39.29 -5.49
N PHE A 34 -10.83 -38.96 -6.77
CA PHE A 34 -11.34 -39.80 -7.87
C PHE A 34 -10.55 -41.10 -8.03
N PHE A 35 -9.24 -41.09 -7.75
CA PHE A 35 -8.42 -42.32 -7.82
C PHE A 35 -8.66 -43.29 -6.68
N VAL A 36 -9.36 -42.89 -5.60
CA VAL A 36 -9.66 -43.74 -4.45
C VAL A 36 -11.18 -43.91 -4.39
N SER A 37 -11.68 -45.07 -4.82
CA SER A 37 -13.11 -45.36 -5.05
C SER A 37 -14.05 -45.05 -3.90
N ASP A 38 -13.61 -45.18 -2.66
CA ASP A 38 -14.43 -44.89 -1.47
C ASP A 38 -14.45 -43.41 -1.06
N TYR A 39 -13.58 -42.56 -1.66
CA TYR A 39 -13.56 -41.12 -1.49
C TYR A 39 -14.40 -40.38 -2.53
N ALA A 40 -14.90 -41.05 -3.55
CA ALA A 40 -15.71 -40.48 -4.62
C ALA A 40 -17.08 -39.98 -4.10
N SER A 41 -17.59 -40.52 -2.98
CA SER A 41 -18.76 -39.97 -2.31
C SER A 41 -18.37 -38.81 -1.40
N PHE A 42 -18.83 -37.59 -1.76
CA PHE A 42 -18.58 -36.36 -1.01
C PHE A 42 -19.27 -36.43 0.37
N ASN A 43 -18.58 -36.93 1.36
CA ASN A 43 -19.04 -36.94 2.76
C ASN A 43 -18.63 -35.64 3.48
N THR A 44 -19.38 -35.24 4.50
CA THR A 44 -19.09 -34.08 5.37
C THR A 44 -17.66 -34.05 5.87
N HIS A 45 -17.04 -35.22 6.09
CA HIS A 45 -15.65 -35.40 6.52
C HIS A 45 -14.63 -34.93 5.44
N ASN A 46 -14.86 -35.27 4.18
CA ASN A 46 -14.00 -34.86 3.06
C ASN A 46 -14.05 -33.34 2.84
N LEU A 47 -15.23 -32.73 3.05
CA LEU A 47 -15.38 -31.26 2.97
C LEU A 47 -14.62 -30.55 4.08
N TYR A 48 -14.60 -31.14 5.29
CA TYR A 48 -13.84 -30.59 6.42
C TYR A 48 -12.32 -30.64 6.15
N ASP A 49 -11.79 -31.76 5.69
CA ASP A 49 -10.36 -31.93 5.39
C ASP A 49 -9.92 -31.04 4.22
N PHE A 50 -10.78 -30.87 3.23
CA PHE A 50 -10.58 -29.92 2.14
C PHE A 50 -10.53 -28.47 2.63
N SER A 51 -11.50 -28.06 3.44
CA SER A 51 -11.56 -26.68 3.97
C SER A 51 -10.37 -26.38 4.89
N LEU A 52 -9.94 -27.35 5.70
CA LEU A 52 -8.74 -27.24 6.52
C LEU A 52 -7.47 -27.07 5.68
N SER A 53 -7.33 -27.86 4.62
CA SER A 53 -6.19 -27.76 3.69
C SER A 53 -6.12 -26.41 2.99
N ILE A 54 -7.24 -25.87 2.54
CA ILE A 54 -7.33 -24.50 1.95
C ILE A 54 -6.91 -23.45 2.98
N THR A 55 -7.47 -23.51 4.19
CA THR A 55 -7.20 -22.53 5.25
C THR A 55 -5.72 -22.54 5.63
N LEU A 56 -5.14 -23.72 5.80
CA LEU A 56 -3.71 -23.87 6.07
C LEU A 56 -2.86 -23.34 4.92
N TRP A 57 -3.23 -23.64 3.67
CA TRP A 57 -2.46 -23.16 2.53
C TRP A 57 -2.47 -21.63 2.42
N ILE A 58 -3.62 -20.99 2.64
CA ILE A 58 -3.71 -19.51 2.69
C ILE A 58 -2.76 -18.95 3.75
N LEU A 59 -2.77 -19.54 4.95
CA LEU A 59 -1.89 -19.11 6.05
C LEU A 59 -0.40 -19.30 5.68
N PHE A 60 -0.05 -20.44 5.06
CA PHE A 60 1.31 -20.71 4.61
C PHE A 60 1.77 -19.78 3.50
N SER A 61 0.94 -19.56 2.49
CA SER A 61 1.23 -18.62 1.40
C SER A 61 1.40 -17.19 1.93
N TYR A 62 0.62 -16.83 2.96
CA TYR A 62 0.73 -15.57 3.67
C TYR A 62 2.08 -15.41 4.39
N ILE A 63 2.41 -16.32 5.28
CA ILE A 63 3.62 -16.26 6.11
C ILE A 63 4.87 -16.27 5.24
N ASN A 64 4.93 -17.11 4.22
CA ASN A 64 6.10 -17.28 3.37
C ASN A 64 6.18 -16.29 2.20
N LYS A 65 5.15 -15.44 2.01
CA LYS A 65 5.07 -14.45 0.92
C LYS A 65 5.40 -15.08 -0.44
N ASN A 66 4.79 -16.25 -0.74
CA ASN A 66 5.08 -17.05 -1.93
C ASN A 66 4.82 -16.28 -3.23
N TYR A 67 3.79 -15.45 -3.24
CA TYR A 67 3.39 -14.56 -4.32
C TYR A 67 4.44 -13.49 -4.69
N LYS A 68 5.48 -13.25 -3.87
CA LYS A 68 6.54 -12.27 -4.18
C LYS A 68 7.58 -12.90 -5.11
N ILE A 69 7.34 -12.83 -6.41
CA ILE A 69 8.31 -13.18 -7.44
C ILE A 69 9.04 -11.89 -7.85
N GLY A 70 10.28 -11.72 -7.35
CA GLY A 70 11.13 -10.58 -7.68
C GLY A 70 11.43 -10.49 -9.19
N ARG A 71 11.73 -9.28 -9.66
CA ARG A 71 12.07 -9.07 -11.08
C ARG A 71 13.37 -9.79 -11.49
N ALA A 72 14.35 -9.82 -10.58
CA ALA A 72 15.66 -10.47 -10.77
C ALA A 72 15.71 -11.92 -10.27
N THR A 73 14.59 -12.48 -9.74
CA THR A 73 14.57 -13.85 -9.20
C THR A 73 14.94 -14.88 -10.27
N LYS A 74 15.81 -15.83 -9.93
CA LYS A 74 16.19 -16.96 -10.81
C LYS A 74 15.14 -18.09 -10.67
N TYR A 75 15.01 -18.93 -11.69
CA TYR A 75 14.09 -20.09 -11.64
C TYR A 75 14.41 -21.04 -10.49
N LEU A 76 15.71 -21.26 -10.23
CA LEU A 76 16.18 -22.09 -9.11
C LEU A 76 15.73 -21.54 -7.75
N ASP A 77 15.69 -20.22 -7.58
CA ASP A 77 15.24 -19.61 -6.32
C ASP A 77 13.74 -19.81 -6.14
N THR A 78 12.96 -19.73 -7.21
CA THR A 78 11.52 -20.05 -7.18
C THR A 78 11.32 -21.52 -6.85
N LEU A 79 12.06 -22.42 -7.45
CA LEU A 79 12.00 -23.85 -7.16
C LEU A 79 12.34 -24.14 -5.70
N ARG A 80 13.49 -23.65 -5.21
CA ARG A 80 13.90 -23.83 -3.80
C ARG A 80 12.87 -23.29 -2.83
N LYS A 81 12.32 -22.11 -3.11
CA LYS A 81 11.28 -21.50 -2.28
C LYS A 81 10.02 -22.37 -2.25
N THR A 82 9.55 -22.83 -3.40
CA THR A 82 8.37 -23.71 -3.51
C THR A 82 8.58 -25.01 -2.75
N MET A 83 9.74 -25.67 -2.92
CA MET A 83 10.05 -26.91 -2.19
C MET A 83 10.10 -26.72 -0.68
N ASN A 84 10.73 -25.64 -0.19
CA ASN A 84 10.77 -25.34 1.24
C ASN A 84 9.37 -25.11 1.84
N ILE A 85 8.47 -24.47 1.09
CA ILE A 85 7.10 -24.24 1.53
C ILE A 85 6.32 -25.55 1.54
N LEU A 86 6.43 -26.36 0.48
CA LEU A 86 5.81 -27.67 0.38
C LEU A 86 6.21 -28.58 1.54
N VAL A 87 7.50 -28.74 1.80
CA VAL A 87 8.00 -29.59 2.89
C VAL A 87 7.41 -29.16 4.25
N ARG A 88 7.41 -27.86 4.54
CA ARG A 88 6.83 -27.34 5.79
C ARG A 88 5.32 -27.55 5.87
N PHE A 89 4.60 -27.29 4.78
CA PHE A 89 3.16 -27.47 4.69
C PHE A 89 2.78 -28.93 4.91
N LEU A 90 3.40 -29.85 4.18
CA LEU A 90 3.15 -31.28 4.28
C LEU A 90 3.49 -31.81 5.68
N PHE A 91 4.57 -31.32 6.29
CA PHE A 91 4.95 -31.68 7.65
C PHE A 91 3.87 -31.27 8.67
N ILE A 92 3.32 -30.06 8.55
CA ILE A 92 2.26 -29.61 9.47
C ILE A 92 0.94 -30.35 9.22
N VAL A 93 0.58 -30.60 7.96
CA VAL A 93 -0.60 -31.41 7.64
C VAL A 93 -0.45 -32.80 8.23
N PHE A 94 0.72 -33.42 8.10
CA PHE A 94 1.02 -34.74 8.70
C PHE A 94 0.88 -34.73 10.22
N ILE A 95 1.44 -33.74 10.92
CA ILE A 95 1.30 -33.58 12.38
C ILE A 95 -0.17 -33.44 12.78
N LEU A 96 -0.92 -32.59 12.10
CA LEU A 96 -2.34 -32.36 12.39
C LEU A 96 -3.16 -33.61 12.19
N MET A 97 -2.86 -34.43 11.18
CA MET A 97 -3.52 -35.72 10.97
C MET A 97 -3.22 -36.71 12.08
N LEU A 98 -1.99 -36.75 12.59
CA LEU A 98 -1.64 -37.60 13.76
C LEU A 98 -2.37 -37.15 15.03
N LEU A 99 -2.52 -35.82 15.24
CA LEU A 99 -3.18 -35.27 16.43
C LEU A 99 -4.71 -35.49 16.42
N ILE A 100 -5.35 -35.40 15.25
CA ILE A 100 -6.80 -35.53 15.11
C ILE A 100 -7.24 -37.01 15.16
N ARG A 101 -6.28 -37.96 15.19
CA ARG A 101 -6.53 -39.42 15.25
C ARG A 101 -7.59 -39.95 14.28
N ARG A 102 -7.66 -39.37 13.08
CA ARG A 102 -8.60 -39.80 12.03
C ARG A 102 -8.06 -41.04 11.32
N ASN A 103 -8.47 -42.21 11.76
CA ASN A 103 -8.21 -43.50 11.10
C ASN A 103 -8.95 -43.65 9.74
N GLU A 104 -9.77 -42.69 9.37
CA GLU A 104 -10.64 -42.73 8.18
C GLU A 104 -9.95 -42.30 6.90
N ILE A 105 -8.82 -41.60 6.99
CA ILE A 105 -8.11 -41.11 5.78
C ILE A 105 -7.26 -42.26 5.24
N LYS A 106 -7.62 -42.73 4.04
CA LYS A 106 -6.88 -43.80 3.38
C LYS A 106 -5.46 -43.32 3.01
N ARG A 107 -4.46 -44.17 3.32
CA ARG A 107 -3.05 -43.89 2.99
C ARG A 107 -2.84 -43.63 1.49
N GLU A 108 -3.56 -44.34 0.64
CA GLU A 108 -3.51 -44.18 -0.82
C GLU A 108 -3.92 -42.80 -1.25
N PHE A 109 -5.02 -42.22 -0.71
CA PHE A 109 -5.43 -40.85 -0.99
C PHE A 109 -4.34 -39.85 -0.63
N MET A 110 -3.74 -40.02 0.54
CA MET A 110 -2.66 -39.14 1.01
C MET A 110 -1.46 -39.17 0.06
N ILE A 111 -1.05 -40.33 -0.38
CA ILE A 111 0.09 -40.47 -1.29
C ILE A 111 -0.22 -39.78 -2.63
N TYR A 112 -1.38 -40.06 -3.23
CA TYR A 112 -1.79 -39.42 -4.47
C TYR A 112 -1.89 -37.90 -4.33
N TRP A 113 -2.52 -37.43 -3.26
CA TRP A 113 -2.66 -36.02 -3.02
C TRP A 113 -1.32 -35.29 -2.85
N VAL A 114 -0.42 -35.84 -2.02
CA VAL A 114 0.93 -35.26 -1.79
C VAL A 114 1.73 -35.21 -3.08
N VAL A 115 1.78 -36.29 -3.83
CA VAL A 115 2.57 -36.38 -5.07
C VAL A 115 2.01 -35.45 -6.13
N LEU A 116 0.71 -35.52 -6.40
CA LEU A 116 0.05 -34.67 -7.39
C LEU A 116 0.15 -33.18 -7.01
N PHE A 117 -0.08 -32.84 -5.74
CA PHE A 117 -0.01 -31.45 -5.29
C PHE A 117 1.40 -30.89 -5.39
N SER A 118 2.41 -31.66 -4.97
CA SER A 118 3.80 -31.22 -5.06
C SER A 118 4.25 -30.98 -6.50
N PHE A 119 3.88 -31.86 -7.42
CA PHE A 119 4.21 -31.74 -8.83
C PHE A 119 3.47 -30.57 -9.50
N THR A 120 2.16 -30.52 -9.35
CA THR A 120 1.32 -29.49 -10.01
C THR A 120 1.58 -28.09 -9.48
N LEU A 121 1.78 -27.93 -8.17
CA LEU A 121 2.12 -26.64 -7.58
C LEU A 121 3.50 -26.14 -8.03
N THR A 122 4.48 -27.04 -8.08
CA THR A 122 5.83 -26.69 -8.58
C THR A 122 5.76 -26.25 -10.03
N PHE A 123 5.04 -27.01 -10.86
CA PHE A 123 4.83 -26.66 -12.27
C PHE A 123 4.12 -25.31 -12.41
N TYR A 124 3.04 -25.08 -11.64
CA TYR A 124 2.29 -23.83 -11.64
C TYR A 124 3.21 -22.63 -11.30
N ASN A 125 3.98 -22.72 -10.22
CA ASN A 125 4.86 -21.63 -9.78
C ASN A 125 5.97 -21.32 -10.81
N LEU A 126 6.54 -22.33 -11.43
CA LEU A 126 7.53 -22.15 -12.48
C LEU A 126 6.90 -21.60 -13.77
N ALA A 127 5.72 -22.08 -14.15
CA ALA A 127 4.98 -21.58 -15.30
C ALA A 127 4.61 -20.11 -15.14
N VAL A 128 4.04 -19.73 -13.98
CA VAL A 128 3.74 -18.32 -13.67
C VAL A 128 4.99 -17.46 -13.71
N HIS A 129 6.12 -17.94 -13.16
CA HIS A 129 7.39 -17.22 -13.23
C HIS A 129 7.86 -17.03 -14.68
N ALA A 130 7.77 -18.05 -15.51
CA ALA A 130 8.13 -18.00 -16.95
C ALA A 130 7.22 -17.02 -17.70
N VAL A 131 5.90 -17.11 -17.49
CA VAL A 131 4.92 -16.19 -18.09
C VAL A 131 5.21 -14.75 -17.71
N LEU A 132 5.50 -14.47 -16.43
CA LEU A 132 5.86 -13.12 -15.97
C LEU A 132 7.11 -12.58 -16.65
N LYS A 133 8.17 -13.39 -16.74
CA LYS A 133 9.39 -12.98 -17.44
C LYS A 133 9.14 -12.70 -18.90
N LYS A 134 8.38 -13.57 -19.56
CA LYS A 134 8.04 -13.41 -20.98
C LYS A 134 7.15 -12.17 -21.18
N TYR A 135 6.14 -11.96 -20.34
CA TYR A 135 5.27 -10.78 -20.37
C TYR A 135 6.07 -9.47 -20.25
N ARG A 136 7.04 -9.42 -19.32
CA ARG A 136 7.93 -8.26 -19.16
C ARG A 136 8.85 -8.05 -20.38
N ALA A 137 9.40 -9.13 -20.94
CA ALA A 137 10.23 -9.06 -22.14
C ALA A 137 9.47 -8.50 -23.36
N PHE A 138 8.16 -8.80 -23.47
CA PHE A 138 7.29 -8.24 -24.52
C PHE A 138 6.78 -6.83 -24.22
N GLY A 139 7.28 -6.16 -23.20
CA GLY A 139 6.89 -4.79 -22.90
C GLY A 139 5.72 -4.64 -21.93
N GLY A 140 5.27 -5.72 -21.30
CA GLY A 140 4.28 -5.66 -20.22
C GLY A 140 4.91 -5.30 -18.88
N ASN A 141 4.21 -4.55 -18.02
CA ASN A 141 4.65 -4.17 -16.68
C ASN A 141 6.08 -3.57 -16.64
N ILE A 142 6.41 -2.69 -17.60
CA ILE A 142 7.68 -1.97 -17.64
C ILE A 142 7.68 -0.87 -16.57
N ILE A 143 8.84 -0.71 -15.92
CA ILE A 143 9.18 0.42 -15.07
C ILE A 143 10.21 1.27 -15.81
N ASN A 144 9.89 2.52 -16.06
CA ASN A 144 10.83 3.47 -16.60
C ASN A 144 11.78 3.95 -15.51
N VAL A 145 13.06 4.02 -15.84
CA VAL A 145 14.13 4.29 -14.88
C VAL A 145 14.93 5.51 -15.32
N ALA A 146 15.19 6.42 -14.38
CA ALA A 146 16.24 7.42 -14.48
C ALA A 146 17.44 6.99 -13.64
N ILE A 147 18.65 7.11 -14.17
CA ILE A 147 19.91 6.82 -13.47
C ILE A 147 20.62 8.14 -13.23
N ILE A 148 20.98 8.43 -11.98
CA ILE A 148 21.81 9.55 -11.57
C ILE A 148 23.19 9.00 -11.19
N GLY A 149 24.18 9.19 -12.06
CA GLY A 149 25.53 8.65 -11.97
C GLY A 149 26.01 8.21 -13.36
N TYR A 150 26.69 9.11 -14.06
CA TYR A 150 27.29 8.84 -15.37
C TYR A 150 28.69 8.27 -15.17
N ASP A 151 28.76 7.05 -14.65
CA ASP A 151 29.98 6.33 -14.27
C ASP A 151 29.85 4.83 -14.55
N THR A 152 30.89 4.08 -14.20
CA THR A 152 30.97 2.63 -14.44
C THR A 152 29.79 1.86 -13.87
N HIS A 153 29.32 2.19 -12.65
CA HIS A 153 28.20 1.50 -12.00
C HIS A 153 26.85 1.83 -12.65
N GLY A 154 26.64 3.11 -13.03
CA GLY A 154 25.47 3.53 -13.80
C GLY A 154 25.42 2.83 -15.16
N PHE A 155 26.58 2.69 -15.83
CA PHE A 155 26.69 2.00 -17.12
C PHE A 155 26.46 0.49 -17.00
N GLU A 156 26.98 -0.16 -15.95
CA GLU A 156 26.72 -1.57 -15.67
C GLU A 156 25.22 -1.83 -15.47
N LEU A 157 24.54 -0.95 -14.74
CA LEU A 157 23.11 -1.07 -14.53
C LEU A 157 22.30 -0.84 -15.81
N PHE A 158 22.70 0.16 -16.62
CA PHE A 158 22.10 0.40 -17.92
C PHE A 158 22.25 -0.82 -18.85
N ASP A 159 23.48 -1.35 -18.99
CA ASP A 159 23.79 -2.53 -19.80
C ASP A 159 23.00 -3.75 -19.30
N LEU A 160 22.87 -3.93 -17.98
CA LEU A 160 22.08 -5.01 -17.38
C LEU A 160 20.61 -4.93 -17.81
N PHE A 161 20.00 -3.76 -17.72
CA PHE A 161 18.60 -3.59 -18.10
C PHE A 161 18.37 -3.78 -19.60
N LEU A 162 19.34 -3.40 -20.43
CA LEU A 162 19.31 -3.62 -21.87
C LEU A 162 19.44 -5.10 -22.22
N LYS A 163 20.39 -5.81 -21.60
CA LYS A 163 20.63 -7.25 -21.82
C LYS A 163 19.55 -8.15 -21.22
N ARG A 164 18.80 -7.67 -20.22
CA ARG A 164 17.81 -8.46 -19.47
C ARG A 164 16.39 -7.84 -19.54
N PRO A 165 15.78 -7.76 -20.73
CA PRO A 165 14.44 -7.17 -20.87
C PRO A 165 13.37 -7.88 -20.03
N GLN A 166 13.59 -9.16 -19.66
CA GLN A 166 12.72 -9.91 -18.76
C GLN A 166 12.63 -9.35 -17.33
N TYR A 167 13.52 -8.44 -16.94
CA TYR A 167 13.39 -7.73 -15.67
C TYR A 167 12.31 -6.63 -15.75
N GLY A 168 11.96 -6.17 -16.97
CA GLY A 168 10.93 -5.17 -17.19
C GLY A 168 11.34 -3.79 -16.70
N TYR A 169 12.61 -3.44 -16.78
CA TYR A 169 13.13 -2.09 -16.61
C TYR A 169 13.52 -1.51 -17.94
N ARG A 170 13.20 -0.22 -18.15
CA ARG A 170 13.64 0.54 -19.30
C ARG A 170 14.31 1.80 -18.79
N CYS A 171 15.60 1.93 -19.02
CA CYS A 171 16.32 3.17 -18.74
C CYS A 171 15.92 4.20 -19.79
N SER A 172 15.30 5.29 -19.36
CA SER A 172 14.88 6.39 -20.22
C SER A 172 15.89 7.53 -20.22
N HIS A 173 16.56 7.76 -19.08
CA HIS A 173 17.47 8.88 -18.88
C HIS A 173 18.66 8.48 -18.02
N ILE A 174 19.84 9.03 -18.35
CA ILE A 174 21.04 8.96 -17.51
C ILE A 174 21.53 10.39 -17.31
N PHE A 175 21.68 10.79 -16.04
CA PHE A 175 22.15 12.12 -15.65
C PHE A 175 23.53 12.05 -15.01
N SER A 176 24.34 13.06 -15.29
CA SER A 176 25.65 13.19 -14.63
C SER A 176 25.50 13.93 -13.30
N ILE A 177 26.31 13.53 -12.31
CA ILE A 177 26.46 14.26 -11.04
C ILE A 177 27.34 15.50 -11.24
N ASN A 178 28.32 15.40 -12.14
CA ASN A 178 29.29 16.47 -12.45
C ASN A 178 28.94 17.15 -13.77
N ASP A 179 28.96 18.47 -13.81
CA ASP A 179 28.58 19.27 -15.00
C ASP A 179 29.59 19.17 -16.18
N GLN A 180 30.78 18.59 -15.98
CA GLN A 180 31.86 18.53 -16.97
C GLN A 180 32.06 17.16 -17.62
N VAL A 181 31.07 16.26 -17.58
CA VAL A 181 31.24 14.91 -18.15
C VAL A 181 31.01 14.93 -19.65
N LYS A 182 31.98 14.42 -20.43
CA LYS A 182 31.84 14.22 -21.87
C LYS A 182 30.95 13.03 -22.15
N GLU A 183 29.95 13.22 -23.01
CA GLU A 183 29.10 12.15 -23.51
C GLU A 183 29.93 11.08 -24.22
N THR A 184 29.65 9.81 -23.95
CA THR A 184 30.21 8.70 -24.68
C THR A 184 29.23 8.21 -25.73
N THR A 185 29.71 7.80 -26.90
CA THR A 185 28.87 7.32 -28.00
C THR A 185 28.01 6.10 -27.63
N LYS A 186 28.37 5.38 -26.57
CA LYS A 186 27.67 4.17 -26.13
C LYS A 186 26.54 4.44 -25.15
N TYR A 187 26.66 5.46 -24.29
CA TYR A 187 25.71 5.76 -23.23
C TYR A 187 25.15 7.17 -23.40
N PRO A 188 23.84 7.33 -23.72
CA PRO A 188 23.25 8.63 -23.93
C PRO A 188 23.21 9.42 -22.63
N LEU A 189 23.84 10.60 -22.60
CA LEU A 189 23.75 11.53 -21.48
C LEU A 189 22.53 12.43 -21.68
N SER A 190 21.64 12.45 -20.69
CA SER A 190 20.42 13.28 -20.72
C SER A 190 20.63 14.69 -20.12
N GLY A 191 21.77 14.93 -19.48
CA GLY A 191 22.12 16.21 -18.88
C GLY A 191 22.78 16.06 -17.51
N SER A 192 22.85 17.16 -16.80
CA SER A 192 23.39 17.26 -15.43
C SER A 192 22.30 16.96 -14.37
N ILE A 193 22.69 16.98 -13.10
CA ILE A 193 21.74 16.86 -11.98
C ILE A 193 20.72 18.02 -11.95
N GLN A 194 21.05 19.19 -12.50
CA GLN A 194 20.15 20.34 -12.62
C GLN A 194 19.07 20.06 -13.66
N ASP A 195 19.46 19.48 -14.80
CA ASP A 195 18.55 19.07 -15.87
C ASP A 195 17.61 17.94 -15.39
N PHE A 196 18.08 17.06 -14.49
CA PHE A 196 17.22 16.05 -13.85
C PHE A 196 16.05 16.69 -13.09
N PHE A 197 16.28 17.75 -12.32
CA PHE A 197 15.20 18.43 -11.61
C PHE A 197 14.25 19.22 -12.52
N ALA A 198 14.71 19.63 -13.70
CA ALA A 198 13.90 20.28 -14.72
C ALA A 198 13.12 19.29 -15.61
N THR A 199 13.51 18.01 -15.61
CA THR A 199 12.89 16.98 -16.44
C THR A 199 11.50 16.61 -15.91
N ASP A 200 10.54 16.40 -16.83
CA ASP A 200 9.19 15.94 -16.46
C ASP A 200 9.25 14.60 -15.71
N ALA A 201 8.87 14.62 -14.45
CA ALA A 201 8.84 13.45 -13.58
C ALA A 201 7.92 12.34 -14.08
N THR A 202 7.01 12.59 -15.02
CA THR A 202 6.12 11.57 -15.59
C THR A 202 6.86 10.56 -16.47
N LEU A 203 8.06 10.89 -16.95
CA LEU A 203 8.86 10.07 -17.86
C LEU A 203 9.53 8.87 -17.16
N PHE A 204 9.64 8.88 -15.83
CA PHE A 204 10.25 7.79 -15.06
C PHE A 204 9.44 7.45 -13.82
N ASP A 205 9.52 6.18 -13.39
CA ASP A 205 8.82 5.64 -12.22
C ASP A 205 9.79 5.43 -11.06
N THR A 206 11.06 5.16 -11.34
CA THR A 206 12.10 4.86 -10.35
C THR A 206 13.40 5.56 -10.68
N ILE A 207 14.04 6.10 -9.67
CA ILE A 207 15.31 6.82 -9.76
C ILE A 207 16.39 5.93 -9.12
N TYR A 208 17.43 5.59 -9.85
CA TYR A 208 18.62 4.94 -9.33
C TYR A 208 19.71 5.98 -9.14
N VAL A 209 20.30 6.02 -7.95
CA VAL A 209 21.31 7.02 -7.58
C VAL A 209 22.59 6.30 -7.24
N ASN A 210 23.73 6.74 -7.79
CA ASN A 210 25.03 6.25 -7.41
C ASN A 210 25.37 6.64 -5.96
N GLY A 211 26.02 5.74 -5.21
CA GLY A 211 26.38 5.95 -3.81
C GLY A 211 27.50 6.97 -3.58
N GLU A 212 28.19 7.45 -4.63
CA GLU A 212 29.22 8.51 -4.55
C GLU A 212 28.64 9.92 -4.42
N ILE A 213 27.33 10.07 -4.56
CA ILE A 213 26.67 11.39 -4.46
C ILE A 213 26.82 11.99 -3.05
N ASP A 214 27.05 13.28 -2.97
CA ASP A 214 27.07 14.00 -1.69
C ASP A 214 25.75 13.87 -0.94
N LYS A 215 25.82 13.76 0.38
CA LYS A 215 24.65 13.61 1.27
C LYS A 215 23.60 14.70 1.07
N LYS A 216 24.04 15.93 0.80
CA LYS A 216 23.13 17.06 0.56
C LYS A 216 22.36 16.87 -0.75
N GLN A 217 23.04 16.53 -1.81
CA GLN A 217 22.43 16.24 -3.12
C GLN A 217 21.50 15.02 -3.04
N LEU A 218 21.91 13.94 -2.36
CA LEU A 218 21.08 12.77 -2.13
C LEU A 218 19.77 13.14 -1.41
N ASN A 219 19.84 13.94 -0.36
CA ASN A 219 18.65 14.41 0.35
C ASN A 219 17.74 15.24 -0.54
N THR A 220 18.28 16.06 -1.45
CA THR A 220 17.51 16.84 -2.40
C THR A 220 16.79 15.93 -3.41
N ILE A 221 17.48 14.89 -3.92
CA ILE A 221 16.86 13.89 -4.82
C ILE A 221 15.75 13.11 -4.10
N ILE A 222 15.97 12.71 -2.84
CA ILE A 222 14.94 12.03 -2.04
C ILE A 222 13.74 12.97 -1.83
N ALA A 223 13.96 14.23 -1.48
CA ALA A 223 12.89 15.21 -1.31
C ALA A 223 12.09 15.44 -2.61
N PHE A 224 12.76 15.53 -3.75
CA PHE A 224 12.13 15.62 -5.07
C PHE A 224 11.30 14.36 -5.36
N SER A 225 11.86 13.17 -5.13
CA SER A 225 11.18 11.91 -5.38
C SER A 225 9.94 11.73 -4.49
N ASP A 226 10.00 12.18 -3.25
CA ASP A 226 8.88 12.17 -2.32
C ASP A 226 7.76 13.13 -2.78
N LYS A 227 8.13 14.31 -3.30
CA LYS A 227 7.19 15.28 -3.88
C LYS A 227 6.48 14.71 -5.11
N GLU A 228 7.23 14.05 -5.98
CA GLU A 228 6.73 13.49 -7.25
C GLU A 228 6.26 12.03 -7.12
N HIS A 229 6.16 11.49 -5.91
CA HIS A 229 5.75 10.10 -5.63
C HIS A 229 6.56 9.04 -6.38
N LYS A 230 7.88 9.24 -6.52
CA LYS A 230 8.80 8.33 -7.19
C LYS A 230 9.55 7.45 -6.20
N LYS A 231 10.02 6.28 -6.66
CA LYS A 231 10.85 5.40 -5.84
C LYS A 231 12.32 5.71 -6.06
N VAL A 232 13.08 5.84 -4.97
CA VAL A 232 14.54 6.00 -5.03
C VAL A 232 15.20 4.70 -4.62
N LYS A 233 16.22 4.33 -5.38
CA LYS A 233 17.09 3.20 -5.13
C LYS A 233 18.52 3.66 -5.21
N ILE A 234 19.34 3.25 -4.23
CA ILE A 234 20.76 3.60 -4.18
C ILE A 234 21.59 2.40 -4.63
N LEU A 235 22.58 2.65 -5.48
CA LEU A 235 23.66 1.73 -5.80
C LEU A 235 24.73 1.90 -4.72
N PRO A 236 24.81 1.00 -3.71
CA PRO A 236 25.73 1.19 -2.61
C PRO A 236 27.16 0.92 -3.07
N GLN A 237 28.06 1.80 -2.75
CA GLN A 237 29.48 1.46 -2.70
C GLN A 237 29.79 0.78 -1.36
N PHE A 238 30.64 -0.23 -1.36
CA PHE A 238 30.87 -1.15 -0.25
C PHE A 238 31.45 -0.52 1.04
N GLN A 239 31.60 0.79 1.15
CA GLN A 239 32.23 1.46 2.29
C GLN A 239 31.26 2.05 3.32
N SER A 240 29.94 1.93 3.19
CA SER A 240 29.04 2.65 4.09
C SER A 240 28.39 1.78 5.16
N ASN A 241 28.54 2.19 6.41
CA ASN A 241 27.82 1.70 7.61
C ASN A 241 26.28 1.89 7.54
N TRP A 242 25.71 2.19 6.37
CA TRP A 242 24.33 2.55 6.09
C TRP A 242 23.39 1.35 5.94
N LEU A 243 23.93 0.13 5.81
CA LEU A 243 23.19 -1.06 5.38
C LEU A 243 22.32 -1.71 6.46
N LYS A 244 22.34 -1.24 7.71
CA LYS A 244 21.67 -1.93 8.82
C LYS A 244 20.13 -1.83 8.84
N SER A 245 19.52 -1.00 8.00
CA SER A 245 18.06 -0.75 8.07
C SER A 245 17.32 -0.74 6.73
N TYR A 246 17.94 -1.10 5.62
CA TYR A 246 17.36 -1.01 4.28
C TYR A 246 17.17 -2.37 3.63
N PHE A 247 16.14 -2.46 2.78
CA PHE A 247 15.92 -3.65 1.96
C PHE A 247 16.90 -3.65 0.78
N ILE A 248 17.74 -4.68 0.70
CA ILE A 248 18.71 -4.84 -0.38
C ILE A 248 18.12 -5.79 -1.42
N THR A 249 18.05 -5.35 -2.67
CA THR A 249 17.68 -6.18 -3.82
C THR A 249 18.94 -6.41 -4.66
N ALA A 250 19.30 -7.68 -4.91
CA ALA A 250 20.40 -8.01 -5.78
C ALA A 250 19.92 -8.25 -7.23
N TYR A 251 20.55 -7.60 -8.18
CA TYR A 251 20.39 -7.84 -9.60
C TYR A 251 21.70 -8.48 -10.11
N GLU A 252 21.72 -9.81 -10.19
CA GLU A 252 22.95 -10.57 -10.42
C GLU A 252 24.05 -10.18 -9.41
N ASN A 253 25.07 -9.46 -9.82
CA ASN A 253 26.17 -9.01 -8.96
C ASN A 253 26.00 -7.56 -8.46
N ILE A 254 24.93 -6.88 -8.87
CA ILE A 254 24.66 -5.48 -8.48
C ILE A 254 23.72 -5.46 -7.29
N ALA A 255 24.20 -4.97 -6.15
CA ALA A 255 23.37 -4.72 -4.98
C ALA A 255 22.66 -3.36 -5.11
N VAL A 256 21.39 -3.29 -4.75
CA VAL A 256 20.60 -2.07 -4.79
C VAL A 256 19.83 -1.93 -3.49
N VAL A 257 19.85 -0.74 -2.91
CA VAL A 257 19.12 -0.41 -1.68
C VAL A 257 17.83 0.32 -2.00
N ASP A 258 16.72 -0.23 -1.52
CA ASP A 258 15.40 0.42 -1.60
C ASP A 258 15.23 1.38 -0.42
N VAL A 259 15.10 2.69 -0.70
CA VAL A 259 15.06 3.74 0.34
C VAL A 259 13.64 3.98 0.87
N ASN A 260 12.62 3.91 0.02
CA ASN A 260 11.25 4.33 0.30
C ASN A 260 10.23 3.18 0.32
N ASN A 261 10.56 2.04 0.95
CA ASN A 261 9.59 0.96 1.10
C ASN A 261 8.70 1.20 2.33
N LEU A 262 7.39 1.28 2.10
CA LEU A 262 6.42 1.44 3.17
C LEU A 262 5.75 0.11 3.54
N PRO A 263 5.39 -0.11 4.82
CA PRO A 263 4.63 -1.30 5.23
C PRO A 263 3.34 -1.50 4.44
N LEU A 264 2.64 -0.42 4.10
CA LEU A 264 1.40 -0.45 3.32
C LEU A 264 1.60 -0.71 1.82
N ASP A 265 2.84 -0.73 1.31
CA ASP A 265 3.15 -1.16 -0.06
C ASP A 265 3.10 -2.70 -0.20
N THR A 266 3.06 -3.42 0.92
CA THR A 266 2.93 -4.88 0.89
C THR A 266 1.48 -5.27 0.67
N PHE A 267 1.27 -6.24 -0.23
CA PHE A 267 -0.05 -6.71 -0.64
C PHE A 267 -0.95 -7.10 0.55
N PHE A 268 -0.43 -7.90 1.49
CA PHE A 268 -1.22 -8.36 2.64
C PHE A 268 -1.61 -7.24 3.59
N ASN A 269 -0.69 -6.32 3.87
CA ASN A 269 -1.01 -5.19 4.73
C ASN A 269 -2.10 -4.32 4.08
N THR A 270 -2.03 -4.14 2.76
CA THR A 270 -3.04 -3.40 1.99
C THR A 270 -4.41 -4.10 2.05
N ILE A 271 -4.46 -5.43 1.86
CA ILE A 271 -5.71 -6.20 1.95
C ILE A 271 -6.25 -6.22 3.38
N LEU A 272 -5.39 -6.52 4.37
CA LEU A 272 -5.80 -6.56 5.77
C LEU A 272 -6.41 -5.23 6.20
N LYS A 273 -5.71 -4.12 5.86
CA LYS A 273 -6.20 -2.79 6.15
C LYS A 273 -7.51 -2.49 5.40
N ARG A 274 -7.60 -2.82 4.12
CA ARG A 274 -8.81 -2.58 3.31
C ARG A 274 -9.99 -3.43 3.77
N GLY A 275 -9.76 -4.70 4.08
CA GLY A 275 -10.79 -5.60 4.63
C GLY A 275 -11.35 -5.05 5.95
N PHE A 276 -10.47 -4.65 6.86
CA PHE A 276 -10.86 -4.02 8.11
C PHE A 276 -11.64 -2.70 7.88
N ASP A 277 -11.17 -1.84 6.98
CA ASP A 277 -11.84 -0.60 6.61
C ASP A 277 -13.28 -0.86 6.11
N ILE A 278 -13.47 -1.86 5.24
CA ILE A 278 -14.80 -2.21 4.69
C ILE A 278 -15.71 -2.74 5.79
N VAL A 279 -15.25 -3.72 6.57
CA VAL A 279 -16.08 -4.36 7.62
C VAL A 279 -16.47 -3.34 8.68
N PHE A 280 -15.51 -2.56 9.17
CA PHE A 280 -15.75 -1.58 10.23
C PHE A 280 -16.62 -0.42 9.73
N SER A 281 -16.35 0.14 8.55
CA SER A 281 -17.18 1.21 7.99
C SER A 281 -18.58 0.71 7.63
N GLY A 282 -18.72 -0.50 7.11
CA GLY A 282 -20.02 -1.14 6.87
C GLY A 282 -20.83 -1.30 8.17
N PHE A 283 -20.19 -1.73 9.25
CA PHE A 283 -20.82 -1.80 10.56
C PHE A 283 -21.31 -0.41 11.02
N ILE A 284 -20.49 0.62 10.94
CA ILE A 284 -20.88 1.99 11.32
C ILE A 284 -22.02 2.52 10.43
N ILE A 285 -21.98 2.25 9.13
CA ILE A 285 -23.04 2.68 8.21
C ILE A 285 -24.38 2.03 8.57
N VAL A 286 -24.40 0.71 8.77
CA VAL A 286 -25.63 -0.05 9.01
C VAL A 286 -26.19 0.24 10.41
N PHE A 287 -25.37 0.22 11.45
CA PHE A 287 -25.85 0.30 12.84
C PHE A 287 -25.96 1.73 13.40
N PHE A 288 -25.26 2.70 12.80
CA PHE A 288 -25.26 4.07 13.28
C PHE A 288 -25.76 5.07 12.22
N LEU A 289 -25.14 5.12 11.05
CA LEU A 289 -25.44 6.14 10.06
C LEU A 289 -26.86 5.98 9.48
N SER A 290 -27.40 4.77 9.39
CA SER A 290 -28.70 4.46 8.81
C SER A 290 -29.85 5.20 9.52
N TRP A 291 -29.86 5.25 10.83
CA TRP A 291 -30.88 5.95 11.61
C TRP A 291 -30.46 7.38 11.98
N MET A 292 -29.19 7.64 12.20
CA MET A 292 -28.69 8.99 12.45
C MET A 292 -28.91 9.93 11.26
N TYR A 293 -28.77 9.42 10.04
CA TYR A 293 -28.92 10.24 8.85
C TYR A 293 -30.34 10.87 8.73
N PRO A 294 -31.44 10.12 8.77
CA PRO A 294 -32.78 10.71 8.68
C PRO A 294 -33.08 11.66 9.86
N LEU A 295 -32.65 11.31 11.08
CA LEU A 295 -32.83 12.16 12.26
C LEU A 295 -32.07 13.49 12.11
N PHE A 296 -30.78 13.44 11.76
CA PHE A 296 -29.97 14.64 11.60
C PHE A 296 -30.39 15.45 10.37
N ALA A 297 -30.83 14.78 9.31
CA ALA A 297 -31.36 15.45 8.12
C ALA A 297 -32.57 16.32 8.45
N LEU A 298 -33.49 15.80 9.27
CA LEU A 298 -34.66 16.58 9.73
C LEU A 298 -34.21 17.81 10.51
N ILE A 299 -33.35 17.66 11.53
CA ILE A 299 -32.89 18.76 12.38
C ILE A 299 -32.10 19.82 11.58
N ILE A 300 -31.20 19.37 10.68
CA ILE A 300 -30.40 20.28 9.83
C ILE A 300 -31.31 21.09 8.91
N LYS A 301 -32.30 20.44 8.27
CA LYS A 301 -33.22 21.12 7.35
C LYS A 301 -34.15 22.10 8.07
N LEU A 302 -34.53 21.81 9.31
CA LEU A 302 -35.34 22.74 10.14
C LEU A 302 -34.54 24.00 10.52
N GLN A 303 -33.21 23.89 10.71
CA GLN A 303 -32.40 25.03 11.12
C GLN A 303 -31.85 25.87 9.95
N SER A 304 -31.61 25.22 8.78
CA SER A 304 -31.08 25.92 7.62
C SER A 304 -31.50 25.28 6.30
N ARG A 305 -31.85 26.08 5.28
CA ARG A 305 -32.14 25.58 3.91
C ARG A 305 -30.89 25.06 3.22
N GLY A 306 -31.01 23.95 2.44
CA GLY A 306 -29.95 23.40 1.61
C GLY A 306 -29.65 21.91 1.85
N PRO A 307 -28.56 21.36 1.30
CA PRO A 307 -28.20 19.94 1.39
C PRO A 307 -27.81 19.54 2.82
N VAL A 308 -28.14 18.32 3.22
CA VAL A 308 -27.80 17.75 4.55
C VAL A 308 -26.32 17.42 4.63
N ILE A 309 -25.77 16.89 3.54
CA ILE A 309 -24.36 16.53 3.43
C ILE A 309 -23.60 17.67 2.75
N TYR A 310 -22.61 18.17 3.45
CA TYR A 310 -21.59 19.07 2.91
C TYR A 310 -20.49 18.24 2.25
N LYS A 311 -20.07 18.64 1.06
CA LYS A 311 -19.03 17.98 0.26
C LYS A 311 -17.90 18.96 0.04
N GLN A 312 -16.67 18.56 0.37
CA GLN A 312 -15.48 19.39 0.17
C GLN A 312 -14.40 18.59 -0.55
N LEU A 313 -13.80 19.20 -1.56
CA LEU A 313 -12.72 18.58 -2.31
C LEU A 313 -11.44 18.52 -1.45
N ARG A 314 -10.87 17.33 -1.34
CA ARG A 314 -9.65 17.08 -0.55
C ARG A 314 -8.68 16.21 -1.32
N GLU A 315 -7.40 16.31 -0.96
CA GLU A 315 -6.33 15.49 -1.52
C GLU A 315 -6.24 14.16 -0.76
N GLY A 316 -6.23 13.08 -1.52
CA GLY A 316 -6.14 11.70 -1.03
C GLY A 316 -4.77 11.08 -1.26
N LYS A 317 -4.75 9.73 -1.33
CA LYS A 317 -3.53 8.98 -1.60
C LYS A 317 -3.00 9.31 -3.01
N ASP A 318 -1.66 9.45 -3.10
CA ASP A 318 -0.91 9.71 -4.35
C ASP A 318 -1.40 10.98 -5.09
N GLY A 319 -1.90 11.97 -4.34
CA GLY A 319 -2.39 13.24 -4.89
C GLY A 319 -3.78 13.18 -5.55
N VAL A 320 -4.48 12.03 -5.48
CA VAL A 320 -5.81 11.88 -6.10
C VAL A 320 -6.86 12.63 -5.28
N HIS A 321 -7.54 13.57 -5.90
CA HIS A 321 -8.59 14.34 -5.26
C HIS A 321 -9.87 13.53 -5.06
N PHE A 322 -10.58 13.78 -3.96
CA PHE A 322 -11.88 13.15 -3.67
C PHE A 322 -12.80 14.09 -2.90
N MET A 323 -14.12 13.86 -3.00
CA MET A 323 -15.14 14.58 -2.23
C MET A 323 -15.26 13.98 -0.84
N CYS A 324 -14.87 14.74 0.19
CA CYS A 324 -15.02 14.38 1.60
C CYS A 324 -16.42 14.75 2.09
N PHE A 325 -17.12 13.79 2.69
CA PHE A 325 -18.50 13.96 3.14
C PHE A 325 -18.55 14.32 4.64
N LYS A 326 -19.39 15.32 4.98
CA LYS A 326 -19.70 15.71 6.36
C LYS A 326 -21.16 16.08 6.51
N PHE A 327 -21.72 15.98 7.71
CA PHE A 327 -22.98 16.66 7.97
C PHE A 327 -22.76 18.17 7.97
N ARG A 328 -23.71 18.89 7.38
CA ARG A 328 -23.66 20.33 7.37
C ARG A 328 -23.88 20.90 8.78
N SER A 329 -22.91 21.63 9.26
CA SER A 329 -22.90 22.26 10.60
C SER A 329 -23.03 23.79 10.56
N MET A 330 -22.99 24.38 9.35
CA MET A 330 -23.00 25.82 9.11
C MET A 330 -24.15 26.23 8.19
N HIS A 331 -24.57 27.48 8.26
CA HIS A 331 -25.39 28.09 7.22
C HIS A 331 -24.68 28.15 5.88
N LEU A 332 -25.42 28.05 4.78
CA LEU A 332 -24.83 28.20 3.43
C LEU A 332 -24.30 29.61 3.28
N ASN A 333 -23.06 29.73 2.84
CA ASN A 333 -22.43 30.96 2.42
C ASN A 333 -21.44 30.66 1.29
N ASP A 334 -21.19 31.62 0.42
CA ASP A 334 -20.30 31.47 -0.74
C ASP A 334 -18.82 31.39 -0.34
N GLU A 335 -18.47 31.71 0.92
CA GLU A 335 -17.11 31.71 1.46
C GLU A 335 -16.76 30.42 2.22
N SER A 336 -17.63 29.41 2.21
CA SER A 336 -17.47 28.18 3.05
C SER A 336 -16.19 27.40 2.76
N ASP A 337 -15.64 27.51 1.55
CA ASP A 337 -14.44 26.81 1.13
C ASP A 337 -13.14 27.58 1.38
N TYR A 338 -13.22 28.88 1.67
CA TYR A 338 -12.08 29.80 1.76
C TYR A 338 -11.71 30.21 3.18
N SER A 339 -12.62 30.12 4.13
CA SER A 339 -12.39 30.58 5.51
C SER A 339 -12.44 29.48 6.53
N TRP A 340 -11.41 29.43 7.41
CA TRP A 340 -11.35 28.51 8.53
C TRP A 340 -12.48 28.77 9.52
N ALA A 341 -13.02 27.69 10.09
CA ALA A 341 -13.92 27.82 11.22
C ALA A 341 -13.16 28.29 12.45
N THR A 342 -13.63 29.36 13.07
CA THR A 342 -13.09 29.91 14.30
C THR A 342 -13.88 29.42 15.53
N VAL A 343 -13.30 29.59 16.72
CA VAL A 343 -14.03 29.39 17.98
C VAL A 343 -15.15 30.42 18.06
N LYS A 344 -16.43 29.96 18.20
CA LYS A 344 -17.63 30.81 18.14
C LYS A 344 -17.92 31.42 16.75
N ASP A 345 -17.66 30.67 15.68
CA ASP A 345 -17.97 31.08 14.32
C ASP A 345 -19.46 31.39 14.13
N PRO A 346 -19.84 32.61 13.70
CA PRO A 346 -21.27 33.03 13.57
C PRO A 346 -22.03 32.22 12.52
N ARG A 347 -21.34 31.52 11.64
CA ARG A 347 -21.95 30.66 10.62
C ARG A 347 -22.50 29.36 11.20
N LEU A 348 -22.09 28.95 12.42
CA LEU A 348 -22.52 27.69 13.03
C LEU A 348 -24.03 27.72 13.42
N THR A 349 -24.75 26.68 13.02
CA THR A 349 -26.10 26.43 13.54
C THR A 349 -26.02 25.89 14.97
N LYS A 350 -27.12 26.03 15.77
CA LYS A 350 -27.16 25.49 17.13
C LYS A 350 -26.87 23.99 17.16
N PHE A 351 -27.46 23.23 16.24
CA PHE A 351 -27.18 21.79 16.09
C PHE A 351 -25.76 21.53 15.53
N GLY A 352 -25.26 22.40 14.67
CA GLY A 352 -23.91 22.35 14.15
C GLY A 352 -22.82 22.43 15.21
N VAL A 353 -23.01 23.24 16.25
CA VAL A 353 -22.16 23.31 17.44
C VAL A 353 -22.11 21.95 18.15
N PHE A 354 -23.26 21.33 18.37
CA PHE A 354 -23.36 19.99 18.96
C PHE A 354 -22.64 18.95 18.09
N LEU A 355 -22.91 18.93 16.78
CA LEU A 355 -22.27 17.99 15.85
C LEU A 355 -20.75 18.08 15.89
N ARG A 356 -20.18 19.29 15.89
CA ARG A 356 -18.72 19.50 15.93
C ARG A 356 -18.14 19.12 17.28
N LYS A 357 -18.78 19.52 18.38
CA LYS A 357 -18.32 19.16 19.73
C LYS A 357 -18.25 17.64 19.94
N THR A 358 -19.19 16.91 19.36
CA THR A 358 -19.24 15.44 19.43
C THR A 358 -18.54 14.75 18.28
N SER A 359 -18.03 15.50 17.29
CA SER A 359 -17.44 14.98 16.04
C SER A 359 -18.39 14.12 15.20
N LEU A 360 -19.69 14.21 15.45
CA LEU A 360 -20.70 13.50 14.68
C LEU A 360 -20.88 14.07 13.27
N ASP A 361 -20.43 15.31 13.04
CA ASP A 361 -20.38 15.90 11.69
C ASP A 361 -19.49 15.10 10.74
N GLU A 362 -18.51 14.36 11.23
CA GLU A 362 -17.56 13.56 10.43
C GLU A 362 -18.06 12.13 10.12
N PHE A 363 -19.20 11.68 10.69
CA PHE A 363 -19.72 10.33 10.45
C PHE A 363 -19.98 9.99 8.98
N PRO A 364 -20.42 10.90 8.10
CA PRO A 364 -20.54 10.59 6.68
C PRO A 364 -19.23 10.22 5.99
N GLN A 365 -18.05 10.50 6.59
CA GLN A 365 -16.77 10.06 6.05
C GLN A 365 -16.61 8.53 6.04
N PHE A 366 -17.40 7.78 6.85
CA PHE A 366 -17.41 6.32 6.76
C PHE A 366 -17.93 5.83 5.40
N LEU A 367 -18.76 6.61 4.70
CA LEU A 367 -19.08 6.35 3.28
C LEU A 367 -17.84 6.50 2.39
N ASN A 368 -16.99 7.51 2.62
CA ASN A 368 -15.72 7.65 1.89
C ASN A 368 -14.76 6.48 2.18
N VAL A 369 -14.76 5.95 3.41
CA VAL A 369 -13.97 4.77 3.77
C VAL A 369 -14.51 3.55 3.03
N PHE A 370 -15.81 3.33 3.06
CA PHE A 370 -16.45 2.20 2.38
C PHE A 370 -16.22 2.23 0.87
N LEU A 371 -16.33 3.39 0.24
CA LEU A 371 -16.03 3.62 -1.18
C LEU A 371 -14.53 3.50 -1.50
N GLY A 372 -13.65 3.63 -0.50
CA GLY A 372 -12.21 3.43 -0.65
C GLY A 372 -11.39 4.69 -0.90
N ASN A 373 -11.99 5.87 -0.82
CA ASN A 373 -11.29 7.16 -0.91
C ASN A 373 -10.50 7.47 0.38
N MET A 374 -11.03 6.98 1.52
CA MET A 374 -10.43 7.14 2.85
C MET A 374 -10.18 5.78 3.52
N SER A 375 -9.55 5.81 4.66
CA SER A 375 -9.37 4.72 5.62
C SER A 375 -9.93 5.14 6.98
N ILE A 376 -10.16 4.21 7.88
CA ILE A 376 -10.53 4.52 9.27
C ILE A 376 -9.38 5.27 9.94
N VAL A 377 -8.16 4.74 9.82
CA VAL A 377 -6.95 5.34 10.41
C VAL A 377 -5.99 5.78 9.28
N GLY A 378 -5.56 7.03 9.35
CA GLY A 378 -4.63 7.62 8.39
C GLY A 378 -4.34 9.09 8.67
N PRO A 379 -3.50 9.75 7.89
CA PRO A 379 -3.30 11.20 7.95
C PRO A 379 -4.62 11.95 7.76
N ARG A 380 -4.83 13.02 8.53
CA ARG A 380 -6.05 13.85 8.37
C ARG A 380 -6.06 14.54 7.00
N PRO A 381 -7.14 14.40 6.20
CA PRO A 381 -7.23 15.06 4.90
C PRO A 381 -7.40 16.57 5.09
N HIS A 382 -6.54 17.36 4.43
CA HIS A 382 -6.63 18.82 4.43
C HIS A 382 -7.35 19.33 3.18
N PRO A 383 -7.99 20.51 3.21
CA PRO A 383 -8.42 21.23 2.01
C PRO A 383 -7.23 21.50 1.09
N ILE A 384 -7.47 21.54 -0.23
CA ILE A 384 -6.40 21.67 -1.24
C ILE A 384 -5.58 22.93 -1.02
N GLN A 385 -6.23 24.08 -0.81
CA GLN A 385 -5.56 25.37 -0.59
C GLN A 385 -4.57 25.35 0.58
N LEU A 386 -4.91 24.56 1.64
CA LEU A 386 -4.02 24.38 2.77
C LEU A 386 -2.80 23.53 2.41
N ASN A 387 -3.01 22.45 1.67
CA ASN A 387 -1.92 21.60 1.21
C ASN A 387 -0.93 22.40 0.36
N ASP A 388 -1.42 23.24 -0.55
CA ASP A 388 -0.59 24.07 -1.42
C ASP A 388 0.21 25.09 -0.60
N SER A 389 -0.36 25.69 0.43
CA SER A 389 0.32 26.66 1.28
C SER A 389 1.44 26.05 2.14
N TYR A 390 1.38 24.75 2.46
CA TYR A 390 2.37 24.07 3.30
C TYR A 390 3.31 23.15 2.52
N ARG A 391 2.98 22.77 1.28
CA ARG A 391 3.75 21.83 0.47
C ARG A 391 5.23 22.22 0.31
N ASP A 392 5.49 23.50 0.09
CA ASP A 392 6.84 24.03 -0.11
C ASP A 392 7.51 24.50 1.20
N ARG A 393 6.73 24.75 2.25
CA ARG A 393 7.22 25.28 3.53
C ARG A 393 7.57 24.21 4.56
N VAL A 394 6.96 23.04 4.46
CA VAL A 394 7.15 21.94 5.43
C VAL A 394 7.91 20.81 4.76
N GLU A 395 9.10 20.53 5.29
CA GLU A 395 9.94 19.43 4.79
C GLU A 395 9.19 18.10 4.82
N LYS A 396 9.22 17.41 3.68
CA LYS A 396 8.59 16.07 3.52
C LYS A 396 7.07 16.07 3.73
N PHE A 397 6.39 17.20 3.51
CA PHE A 397 4.93 17.31 3.62
C PHE A 397 4.22 16.32 2.70
N ALA A 398 4.71 16.13 1.47
CA ALA A 398 4.12 15.24 0.47
C ALA A 398 4.07 13.76 0.91
N LEU A 399 4.95 13.31 1.82
CA LEU A 399 4.97 11.93 2.30
C LEU A 399 3.67 11.51 3.00
N ARG A 400 2.91 12.44 3.55
CA ARG A 400 1.62 12.15 4.16
C ARG A 400 0.57 11.65 3.18
N HIS A 401 0.74 11.92 1.89
CA HIS A 401 -0.15 11.47 0.80
C HIS A 401 0.21 10.08 0.27
N GLN A 402 1.24 9.43 0.79
CA GLN A 402 1.58 8.03 0.43
C GLN A 402 0.62 6.99 1.05
N ALA A 403 -0.22 7.41 2.01
CA ALA A 403 -1.29 6.58 2.56
C ALA A 403 -2.66 7.23 2.33
N LYS A 404 -3.75 6.43 2.40
CA LYS A 404 -5.11 6.98 2.36
C LYS A 404 -5.34 7.87 3.58
N PRO A 405 -6.02 9.01 3.43
CA PRO A 405 -6.41 9.85 4.55
C PRO A 405 -7.38 9.09 5.47
N GLY A 406 -7.29 9.37 6.77
CA GLY A 406 -8.09 8.72 7.81
C GLY A 406 -9.21 9.58 8.38
N VAL A 407 -10.27 8.93 8.85
CA VAL A 407 -11.29 9.57 9.73
C VAL A 407 -10.63 9.96 11.05
N THR A 408 -9.77 9.07 11.58
CA THR A 408 -8.87 9.36 12.70
C THR A 408 -7.42 9.11 12.31
N GLY A 409 -6.46 9.54 13.15
CA GLY A 409 -5.05 9.37 12.88
C GLY A 409 -4.17 9.66 14.09
N LEU A 410 -2.89 9.24 13.99
CA LEU A 410 -1.95 9.37 15.09
C LEU A 410 -1.76 10.84 15.54
N SER A 411 -1.69 11.77 14.59
CA SER A 411 -1.58 13.21 14.89
C SER A 411 -2.82 13.73 15.61
N GLN A 412 -4.01 13.26 15.25
CA GLN A 412 -5.26 13.66 15.86
C GLN A 412 -5.37 13.22 17.32
N VAL A 413 -5.04 11.94 17.62
CA VAL A 413 -5.10 11.40 19.00
C VAL A 413 -3.98 11.93 19.91
N LYS A 414 -2.95 12.57 19.33
CA LYS A 414 -1.87 13.25 20.06
C LYS A 414 -2.14 14.74 20.27
N GLY A 415 -3.38 15.23 20.06
CA GLY A 415 -3.76 16.62 20.32
C GLY A 415 -3.63 17.57 19.12
N TYR A 416 -3.12 17.12 17.98
CA TYR A 416 -2.97 17.98 16.79
C TYR A 416 -4.19 17.89 15.85
N ARG A 417 -5.42 17.98 16.40
CA ARG A 417 -6.66 17.87 15.64
C ARG A 417 -7.20 19.21 15.13
N GLY A 418 -7.05 20.26 15.94
CA GLY A 418 -7.65 21.60 15.75
C GLY A 418 -7.07 22.41 14.59
N SER A 419 -7.43 23.70 14.53
CA SER A 419 -6.88 24.68 13.61
C SER A 419 -5.37 24.83 13.83
N ILE A 420 -4.62 25.12 12.75
CA ILE A 420 -3.18 25.35 12.80
C ILE A 420 -2.98 26.84 13.03
N THR A 421 -2.58 27.20 14.24
CA THR A 421 -2.25 28.58 14.60
C THR A 421 -0.76 28.87 14.47
N PHE A 422 0.08 27.86 14.69
CA PHE A 422 1.53 28.03 14.67
C PHE A 422 2.21 27.01 13.72
N PHE A 423 3.30 27.43 13.09
CA PHE A 423 4.06 26.60 12.16
C PHE A 423 4.61 25.31 12.79
N HIS A 424 4.97 25.31 14.07
CA HIS A 424 5.45 24.12 14.77
C HIS A 424 4.36 23.02 14.87
N GLN A 425 3.07 23.39 14.91
CA GLN A 425 1.96 22.42 14.98
C GLN A 425 1.83 21.62 13.69
N ILE A 426 1.96 22.27 12.51
CA ILE A 426 1.95 21.53 11.24
C ILE A 426 3.16 20.62 11.10
N ASN A 427 4.35 21.06 11.53
CA ASN A 427 5.54 20.23 11.54
C ASN A 427 5.37 18.99 12.45
N ALA A 428 4.80 19.15 13.65
CA ALA A 428 4.53 18.04 14.56
C ALA A 428 3.50 17.07 13.94
N ARG A 429 2.45 17.60 13.32
CA ARG A 429 1.44 16.80 12.61
C ARG A 429 2.06 15.98 11.49
N VAL A 430 2.88 16.59 10.63
CA VAL A 430 3.56 15.92 9.52
C VAL A 430 4.53 14.84 10.04
N LYS A 431 5.27 15.11 11.13
CA LYS A 431 6.17 14.13 11.77
C LYS A 431 5.40 12.90 12.27
N LEU A 432 4.25 13.08 12.92
CA LEU A 432 3.42 12.01 13.44
C LEU A 432 2.74 11.22 12.29
N ASP A 433 2.25 11.90 11.26
CA ASP A 433 1.67 11.27 10.07
C ASP A 433 2.72 10.41 9.35
N ARG A 434 3.96 10.92 9.19
CA ARG A 434 5.09 10.15 8.65
C ARG A 434 5.44 8.94 9.50
N PHE A 435 5.55 9.12 10.81
CA PHE A 435 5.82 8.02 11.72
C PHE A 435 4.79 6.90 11.55
N TYR A 436 3.50 7.25 11.48
CA TYR A 436 2.43 6.30 11.24
C TYR A 436 2.62 5.54 9.92
N ILE A 437 2.88 6.25 8.83
CA ILE A 437 3.03 5.65 7.49
C ILE A 437 4.24 4.71 7.44
N GLN A 438 5.36 5.12 8.03
CA GLN A 438 6.61 4.37 8.01
C GLN A 438 6.61 3.15 8.95
N ASN A 439 5.83 3.22 10.04
CA ASN A 439 5.78 2.19 11.08
C ASN A 439 4.40 1.52 11.17
N TRP A 440 3.62 1.54 10.11
CA TRP A 440 2.28 0.99 10.14
C TRP A 440 2.29 -0.49 10.51
N THR A 441 1.43 -0.83 11.46
CA THR A 441 1.02 -2.19 11.81
C THR A 441 -0.48 -2.19 12.09
N PHE A 442 -1.13 -3.33 11.94
CA PHE A 442 -2.56 -3.46 12.26
C PHE A 442 -2.86 -3.15 13.74
N LEU A 443 -1.96 -3.54 14.65
CA LEU A 443 -2.07 -3.20 16.08
C LEU A 443 -1.98 -1.70 16.35
N LEU A 444 -1.20 -0.97 15.55
CA LEU A 444 -1.13 0.49 15.65
C LEU A 444 -2.46 1.12 15.26
N ASP A 445 -3.14 0.62 14.23
CA ASP A 445 -4.49 1.07 13.88
C ASP A 445 -5.48 0.86 15.03
N LEU A 446 -5.51 -0.34 15.62
CA LEU A 446 -6.39 -0.62 16.76
C LEU A 446 -6.10 0.28 17.96
N LYS A 447 -4.82 0.54 18.27
CA LYS A 447 -4.42 1.45 19.33
C LYS A 447 -4.89 2.88 19.07
N ILE A 448 -4.80 3.37 17.84
CA ILE A 448 -5.26 4.71 17.47
C ILE A 448 -6.79 4.80 17.57
N ILE A 449 -7.53 3.78 17.14
CA ILE A 449 -9.00 3.73 17.26
C ILE A 449 -9.42 3.79 18.74
N LEU A 450 -8.83 2.96 19.58
CA LEU A 450 -9.10 2.96 21.03
C LEU A 450 -8.74 4.30 21.66
N SER A 451 -7.62 4.91 21.28
CA SER A 451 -7.23 6.24 21.74
C SER A 451 -8.22 7.33 21.28
N THR A 452 -8.79 7.18 20.08
CA THR A 452 -9.82 8.12 19.59
C THR A 452 -11.09 8.03 20.43
N ILE A 453 -11.56 6.81 20.72
CA ILE A 453 -12.75 6.59 21.56
C ILE A 453 -12.52 7.16 22.97
N THR A 454 -11.37 6.90 23.58
CA THR A 454 -11.05 7.43 24.91
C THR A 454 -10.93 8.95 24.92
N ALA A 455 -10.41 9.56 23.86
CA ALA A 455 -10.33 11.02 23.72
C ALA A 455 -11.73 11.66 23.56
N LEU A 456 -12.63 11.02 22.82
CA LEU A 456 -14.03 11.48 22.67
C LEU A 456 -14.79 11.41 24.00
N ILE A 457 -14.58 10.35 24.79
CA ILE A 457 -15.27 10.17 26.09
C ILE A 457 -14.74 11.18 27.12
N LYS A 458 -13.43 11.46 27.12
CA LYS A 458 -12.82 12.41 28.08
C LYS A 458 -13.14 13.88 27.79
N GLY A 459 -13.73 14.18 26.63
CA GLY A 459 -14.02 15.55 26.21
C GLY A 459 -12.74 16.34 25.97
N GLN A 460 -12.22 16.34 24.75
CA GLN A 460 -11.11 17.22 24.39
C GLN A 460 -11.62 18.67 24.29
N GLU A 461 -11.16 19.55 25.15
CA GLU A 461 -11.47 21.00 25.11
C GLU A 461 -10.98 21.68 23.82
N GLU A 462 -10.12 21.04 23.03
CA GLU A 462 -9.48 21.59 21.80
C GLU A 462 -10.13 21.12 20.48
N ALA A 463 -11.38 20.66 20.49
CA ALA A 463 -12.07 20.18 19.29
C ALA A 463 -12.65 21.30 18.40
N TYR A 464 -12.10 22.50 18.43
CA TYR A 464 -12.52 23.65 17.59
C TYR A 464 -11.46 24.03 16.58
#